data_b70a3fc60cef5d3f562cd81714ef0c3d
#
_entry.id   b70a3fc60cef5d3f562cd81714ef0c3d
#
_cell.length_a   1.000
_cell.length_b   1.000
_cell.length_c   1.000
_cell.angle_alpha   90.00
_cell.angle_beta   90.00
_cell.angle_gamma   90.00
#
_symmetry.space_group_name_H-M   'P 1'
#
loop_
_entity.id
_entity.type
_entity.pdbx_description
1 polymer ?
#
loop_
_entity_poly.entity_id
_entity_poly.type
_entity_poly.pdbx_seq_one_letter_code
_entity_poly.pdbx_strand_id
1 'polypeptide(L)'
;MQTYVVSIGGETVLAFRAEDDEEAREVAHSTSMQSDLRTLTDTEGKPLWDGNAEIQVLRASVAHDAEWQQSRDQAIRDGEIDLNAGHDPDDWEVYFLEVRGTTKGGLGGGARK
;
A
#
# COMPACT_ATOMS: atom_id res chain seq x y z
N MET A 1 -7.43 8.67 11.83
CA MET A 1 -6.35 8.02 11.08
C MET A 1 -5.81 8.92 9.99
N GLN A 2 -4.56 8.74 9.65
CA GLN A 2 -3.89 9.54 8.64
C GLN A 2 -3.33 8.63 7.58
N THR A 3 -3.12 9.19 6.38
CA THR A 3 -2.55 8.44 5.27
C THR A 3 -1.04 8.68 5.25
N TYR A 4 -0.30 7.59 5.08
CA TYR A 4 1.16 7.60 5.01
C TYR A 4 1.60 6.94 3.72
N VAL A 5 2.81 7.28 3.27
CA VAL A 5 3.40 6.62 2.10
C VAL A 5 4.70 5.96 2.52
N VAL A 6 5.00 4.86 1.86
CA VAL A 6 6.27 4.17 1.99
C VAL A 6 7.12 4.53 0.79
N SER A 7 8.34 5.00 1.07
CA SER A 7 9.31 5.36 0.04
C SER A 7 10.52 4.45 0.18
N ILE A 8 11.00 3.92 -0.92
CA ILE A 8 12.16 3.04 -0.95
C ILE A 8 13.14 3.60 -1.97
N GLY A 9 14.34 3.92 -1.50
CA GLY A 9 15.36 4.48 -2.39
C GLY A 9 14.94 5.77 -3.04
N GLY A 10 14.10 6.56 -2.36
CA GLY A 10 13.63 7.84 -2.87
C GLY A 10 12.39 7.74 -3.74
N GLU A 11 11.87 6.54 -3.97
CA GLU A 11 10.69 6.36 -4.79
C GLU A 11 9.49 5.99 -3.94
N THR A 12 8.37 6.69 -4.14
CA THR A 12 7.14 6.42 -3.41
C THR A 12 6.48 5.17 -3.97
N VAL A 13 6.27 4.18 -3.11
CA VAL A 13 5.84 2.85 -3.54
C VAL A 13 4.37 2.60 -3.23
N LEU A 14 3.93 2.91 -2.02
CA LEU A 14 2.55 2.60 -1.63
C LEU A 14 2.05 3.58 -0.59
N ALA A 15 0.73 3.60 -0.42
CA ALA A 15 0.08 4.39 0.63
C ALA A 15 -0.77 3.47 1.49
N PHE A 16 -0.85 3.81 2.76
CA PHE A 16 -1.65 3.06 3.73
C PHE A 16 -2.07 3.99 4.85
N ARG A 17 -2.93 3.53 5.73
CA ARG A 17 -3.41 4.33 6.85
C ARG A 17 -2.90 3.82 8.18
N ALA A 18 -2.65 4.75 9.10
CA ALA A 18 -2.23 4.45 10.45
C ALA A 18 -2.71 5.57 11.38
N GLU A 19 -2.72 5.30 12.67
CA GLU A 19 -3.22 6.27 13.63
C GLU A 19 -2.24 7.41 13.86
N ASP A 20 -0.96 7.11 13.85
CA ASP A 20 0.08 8.10 14.09
C ASP A 20 1.38 7.64 13.45
N ASP A 21 2.41 8.48 13.58
CA ASP A 21 3.71 8.21 12.98
C ASP A 21 4.35 6.94 13.52
N GLU A 22 4.15 6.67 14.80
CA GLU A 22 4.74 5.49 15.42
C GLU A 22 4.13 4.22 14.85
N GLU A 23 2.80 4.17 14.78
CA GLU A 23 2.14 3.02 14.20
C GLU A 23 2.51 2.86 12.73
N ALA A 24 2.61 3.96 12.00
CA ALA A 24 3.00 3.90 10.59
C ALA A 24 4.37 3.26 10.42
N ARG A 25 5.33 3.61 11.27
CA ARG A 25 6.65 3.01 11.21
C ARG A 25 6.61 1.53 11.56
N GLU A 26 5.80 1.16 12.56
CA GLU A 26 5.66 -0.24 12.93
C GLU A 26 5.08 -1.06 11.78
N VAL A 27 4.07 -0.55 11.12
CA VAL A 27 3.45 -1.23 10.00
C VAL A 27 4.45 -1.38 8.84
N ALA A 28 5.14 -0.30 8.51
CA ALA A 28 6.07 -0.31 7.39
C ALA A 28 7.24 -1.25 7.61
N HIS A 29 7.66 -1.44 8.85
CA HIS A 29 8.78 -2.32 9.18
C HIS A 29 8.33 -3.68 9.71
N SER A 30 7.03 -3.98 9.64
CA SER A 30 6.52 -5.28 10.06
C SER A 30 7.04 -6.38 9.14
N THR A 31 7.11 -7.59 9.68
CA THR A 31 7.53 -8.75 8.88
C THR A 31 6.61 -8.94 7.68
N SER A 32 5.32 -8.73 7.88
CA SER A 32 4.35 -8.88 6.80
C SER A 32 4.61 -7.91 5.66
N MET A 33 4.80 -6.63 5.99
CA MET A 33 5.06 -5.62 4.96
C MET A 33 6.37 -5.88 4.25
N GLN A 34 7.42 -6.22 5.00
CA GLN A 34 8.72 -6.51 4.40
C GLN A 34 8.66 -7.72 3.48
N SER A 35 7.92 -8.75 3.89
CA SER A 35 7.75 -9.93 3.06
C SER A 35 7.05 -9.59 1.76
N ASP A 36 5.99 -8.78 1.83
CA ASP A 36 5.27 -8.38 0.64
C ASP A 36 6.17 -7.58 -0.31
N LEU A 37 6.94 -6.64 0.24
CA LEU A 37 7.81 -5.81 -0.59
C LEU A 37 8.91 -6.60 -1.26
N ARG A 38 9.36 -7.69 -0.66
CA ARG A 38 10.38 -8.57 -1.27
C ARG A 38 9.78 -9.50 -2.31
N THR A 39 8.51 -9.88 -2.13
CA THR A 39 7.86 -10.87 -2.98
C THR A 39 7.26 -10.24 -4.21
N LEU A 40 6.68 -9.05 -4.06
CA LEU A 40 6.07 -8.35 -5.17
C LEU A 40 7.14 -7.78 -6.08
N THR A 41 6.90 -7.87 -7.38
CA THR A 41 7.87 -7.36 -8.36
C THR A 41 7.24 -6.26 -9.20
N ASP A 42 8.08 -5.40 -9.76
CA ASP A 42 7.63 -4.40 -10.71
C ASP A 42 7.47 -5.04 -12.10
N THR A 43 7.18 -4.20 -13.09
CA THR A 43 6.94 -4.71 -14.45
C THR A 43 8.20 -5.30 -15.08
N GLU A 44 9.37 -5.02 -14.53
CA GLU A 44 10.63 -5.56 -15.04
C GLU A 44 11.06 -6.82 -14.29
N GLY A 45 10.27 -7.27 -13.35
CA GLY A 45 10.58 -8.47 -12.57
C GLY A 45 11.47 -8.24 -11.39
N LYS A 46 11.73 -6.98 -11.02
CA LYS A 46 12.55 -6.67 -9.86
C LYS A 46 11.69 -6.56 -8.61
N PRO A 47 12.15 -7.09 -7.48
CA PRO A 47 11.41 -6.89 -6.23
C PRO A 47 11.26 -5.41 -5.91
N LEU A 48 10.16 -5.06 -5.30
CA LEU A 48 9.93 -3.67 -4.88
C LEU A 48 10.95 -3.23 -3.85
N TRP A 49 11.47 -4.17 -3.07
CA TRP A 49 12.50 -3.91 -2.07
C TRP A 49 13.53 -5.03 -2.11
N ASP A 50 14.80 -4.65 -2.22
CA ASP A 50 15.90 -5.63 -2.33
C ASP A 50 16.37 -6.14 -0.96
N GLY A 51 15.80 -5.62 0.12
CA GLY A 51 16.21 -6.00 1.47
C GLY A 51 17.28 -5.10 2.07
N ASN A 52 17.85 -4.20 1.27
CA ASN A 52 18.93 -3.32 1.73
C ASN A 52 18.56 -1.85 1.69
N ALA A 53 17.77 -1.43 0.69
CA ALA A 53 17.43 -0.02 0.56
C ALA A 53 16.63 0.45 1.78
N GLU A 54 16.84 1.68 2.17
CA GLU A 54 16.15 2.24 3.33
C GLU A 54 14.68 2.39 3.03
N ILE A 55 13.84 1.91 3.95
CA ILE A 55 12.41 2.09 3.88
C ILE A 55 12.08 3.33 4.70
N GLN A 56 11.51 4.34 4.06
CA GLN A 56 11.11 5.57 4.72
C GLN A 56 9.60 5.66 4.77
N VAL A 57 9.08 6.20 5.87
CA VAL A 57 7.65 6.38 6.06
C VAL A 57 7.40 7.87 6.21
N LEU A 58 6.55 8.41 5.35
CA LEU A 58 6.27 9.83 5.32
C LEU A 58 4.77 10.04 5.32
N ARG A 59 4.34 11.19 5.82
CA ARG A 59 2.94 11.55 5.70
C ARG A 59 2.62 11.79 4.23
N ALA A 60 1.45 11.34 3.82
CA ALA A 60 1.04 11.46 2.43
C ALA A 60 0.80 12.93 2.09
N SER A 61 1.16 13.30 0.85
CA SER A 61 0.74 14.58 0.32
C SER A 61 -0.76 14.58 0.10
N VAL A 62 -1.32 15.75 -0.17
CA VAL A 62 -2.74 15.88 -0.47
C VAL A 62 -3.09 14.99 -1.67
N ALA A 63 -2.23 14.96 -2.69
CA ALA A 63 -2.48 14.16 -3.88
C ALA A 63 -2.47 12.67 -3.57
N HIS A 64 -1.49 12.20 -2.80
CA HIS A 64 -1.42 10.78 -2.45
C HIS A 64 -2.57 10.36 -1.55
N ASP A 65 -2.96 11.24 -0.63
CA ASP A 65 -4.12 10.95 0.21
C ASP A 65 -5.39 10.83 -0.62
N ALA A 66 -5.56 11.71 -1.60
CA ALA A 66 -6.71 11.65 -2.49
C ALA A 66 -6.72 10.36 -3.31
N GLU A 67 -5.56 9.93 -3.80
CA GLU A 67 -5.45 8.67 -4.52
C GLU A 67 -5.84 7.49 -3.64
N TRP A 68 -5.40 7.50 -2.40
CA TRP A 68 -5.76 6.44 -1.47
C TRP A 68 -7.26 6.40 -1.26
N GLN A 69 -7.86 7.56 -1.03
CA GLN A 69 -9.30 7.62 -0.79
C GLN A 69 -10.11 7.18 -2.00
N GLN A 70 -9.71 7.60 -3.18
CA GLN A 70 -10.39 7.20 -4.41
C GLN A 70 -10.30 5.70 -4.63
N SER A 71 -9.13 5.12 -4.38
CA SER A 71 -8.94 3.69 -4.54
C SER A 71 -9.80 2.91 -3.55
N ARG A 72 -9.85 3.36 -2.29
CA ARG A 72 -10.68 2.74 -1.29
C ARG A 72 -12.15 2.80 -1.68
N ASP A 73 -12.62 3.98 -2.10
CA ASP A 73 -14.01 4.14 -2.45
C ASP A 73 -14.39 3.28 -3.64
N GLN A 74 -13.49 3.17 -4.61
CA GLN A 74 -13.71 2.32 -5.77
C GLN A 74 -13.78 0.84 -5.35
N ALA A 75 -12.92 0.44 -4.44
CA ALA A 75 -12.92 -0.94 -3.95
C ALA A 75 -14.21 -1.27 -3.21
N ILE A 76 -14.77 -0.31 -2.47
CA ILE A 76 -16.05 -0.51 -1.81
C ILE A 76 -17.15 -0.69 -2.86
N ARG A 77 -17.17 0.15 -3.87
CA ARG A 77 -18.17 0.06 -4.94
C ARG A 77 -18.07 -1.25 -5.71
N ASP A 78 -16.85 -1.73 -5.91
CA ASP A 78 -16.62 -2.96 -6.68
C ASP A 78 -16.79 -4.23 -5.84
N GLY A 79 -17.01 -4.09 -4.54
CA GLY A 79 -17.17 -5.23 -3.65
C GLY A 79 -15.86 -5.85 -3.18
N GLU A 80 -14.72 -5.27 -3.52
CA GLU A 80 -13.44 -5.78 -3.02
C GLU A 80 -13.29 -5.50 -1.53
N ILE A 81 -13.81 -4.39 -1.06
CA ILE A 81 -13.98 -4.15 0.36
C ILE A 81 -15.45 -4.35 0.65
N ASP A 82 -15.77 -5.41 1.37
CA ASP A 82 -17.15 -5.74 1.68
C ASP A 82 -17.41 -5.38 3.14
N LEU A 83 -18.05 -4.24 3.34
CA LEU A 83 -18.33 -3.75 4.68
C LEU A 83 -19.26 -4.69 5.43
N ASN A 84 -20.15 -5.39 4.72
CA ASN A 84 -21.07 -6.33 5.35
C ASN A 84 -20.36 -7.60 5.83
N ALA A 85 -19.21 -7.92 5.23
CA ALA A 85 -18.40 -9.05 5.64
C ALA A 85 -17.41 -8.69 6.74
N GLY A 86 -17.44 -7.46 7.23
CA GLY A 86 -16.55 -7.03 8.30
C GLY A 86 -15.19 -6.56 7.84
N HIS A 87 -15.01 -6.34 6.55
CA HIS A 87 -13.74 -5.78 6.06
C HIS A 87 -13.55 -4.36 6.56
N ASP A 88 -12.33 -4.03 6.96
CA ASP A 88 -11.99 -2.70 7.43
C ASP A 88 -11.46 -1.89 6.26
N PRO A 89 -12.16 -0.83 5.83
CA PRO A 89 -11.69 -0.04 4.70
C PRO A 89 -10.37 0.67 4.96
N ASP A 90 -9.99 0.87 6.22
CA ASP A 90 -8.73 1.50 6.54
C ASP A 90 -7.53 0.56 6.40
N ASP A 91 -7.77 -0.74 6.24
CA ASP A 91 -6.69 -1.70 5.96
C ASP A 91 -6.26 -1.69 4.49
N TRP A 92 -6.87 -0.88 3.67
CA TRP A 92 -6.61 -0.84 2.24
C TRP A 92 -5.23 -0.24 1.96
N GLU A 93 -4.46 -0.89 1.08
CA GLU A 93 -3.16 -0.40 0.64
C GLU A 93 -3.23 -0.09 -0.84
N VAL A 94 -2.61 1.02 -1.25
CA VAL A 94 -2.59 1.44 -2.64
C VAL A 94 -1.15 1.49 -3.12
N TYR A 95 -0.83 0.74 -4.17
CA TYR A 95 0.50 0.74 -4.76
C TYR A 95 0.54 1.73 -5.91
N PHE A 96 1.58 2.55 -5.93
CA PHE A 96 1.74 3.58 -6.95
C PHE A 96 2.50 3.08 -8.17
N LEU A 97 3.12 1.90 -8.06
CA LEU A 97 3.80 1.27 -9.17
C LEU A 97 2.96 0.12 -9.67
N GLU A 98 3.09 -0.18 -10.96
CA GLU A 98 2.46 -1.37 -11.47
C GLU A 98 3.17 -2.57 -10.89
N VAL A 99 2.43 -3.45 -10.24
CA VAL A 99 3.00 -4.52 -9.43
C VAL A 99 2.50 -5.85 -9.93
N ARG A 100 3.41 -6.82 -9.99
CA ARG A 100 3.09 -8.21 -10.29
C ARG A 100 3.18 -9.03 -9.03
N GLY A 101 2.51 -10.16 -9.04
CA GLY A 101 2.46 -11.03 -7.87
C GLY A 101 1.13 -10.91 -7.19
N THR A 102 0.96 -11.66 -6.11
CA THR A 102 -0.31 -11.73 -5.43
C THR A 102 -0.25 -10.99 -4.12
N THR A 103 -1.13 -10.02 -3.96
CA THR A 103 -1.35 -9.40 -2.67
C THR A 103 -2.84 -9.40 -2.40
N LYS A 104 -3.18 -9.13 -1.15
CA LYS A 104 -4.56 -8.95 -0.78
C LYS A 104 -4.85 -7.46 -0.75
N GLY A 105 -6.11 -7.14 -0.95
CA GLY A 105 -6.57 -5.78 -0.82
C GLY A 105 -6.04 -4.88 -1.90
N GLY A 106 -5.27 -3.91 -1.56
CA GLY A 106 -4.93 -2.75 -2.35
C GLY A 106 -4.57 -2.93 -3.81
N LEU A 107 -4.30 -4.14 -4.26
CA LEU A 107 -3.98 -4.36 -5.66
C LEU A 107 -5.17 -4.65 -6.53
N GLY A 108 -6.35 -4.82 -5.94
CA GLY A 108 -7.47 -5.26 -6.73
C GLY A 108 -7.69 -4.45 -7.98
N GLY A 109 -7.75 -3.14 -7.84
CA GLY A 109 -8.03 -2.29 -8.99
C GLY A 109 -6.96 -2.32 -10.04
N GLY A 110 -5.71 -2.20 -9.64
CA GLY A 110 -4.61 -2.13 -10.59
C GLY A 110 -4.31 -3.45 -11.25
N ALA A 111 -4.50 -4.52 -10.53
CA ALA A 111 -4.07 -5.83 -11.00
C ALA A 111 -5.03 -6.45 -12.02
N ARG A 112 -6.18 -5.88 -12.17
CA ARG A 112 -7.19 -6.52 -12.99
C ARG A 112 -7.06 -6.29 -14.46
N LYS A 113 -6.09 -5.63 -14.86
CA LYS A 113 -5.95 -5.34 -16.26
C LYS A 113 -5.72 -6.57 -17.09
#